data_b3b4b375cf26673e7d29ab074d4c926b
#
_entry.id   b3b4b375cf26673e7d29ab074d4c926b
#
_cell.length_a   1.000
_cell.length_b   1.000
_cell.length_c   1.000
_cell.angle_alpha   90.00
_cell.angle_beta   90.00
_cell.angle_gamma   90.00
#
_symmetry.space_group_name_H-M   'P 1'
#
loop_
_entity.id
_entity.type
_entity.pdbx_description
1 polymer ?
#
loop_
_entity_poly.entity_id
_entity_poly.type
_entity_poly.pdbx_seq_one_letter_code
_entity_poly.pdbx_strand_id
1 'polypeptide(L)'
;MLASPEAARFVLVTHAHLFKPTYPKSKERLIGPHALFFHRGGYHARLRRLVQNSLAPQTIKKLIPDIQGIAVSTLESWAASGQGVNTFYEMKKLSFDVGILSIFGHMERGFREMLEENYRKVDKGYNSFPTNIPGTAYQQAILARKRLNRILGEIISSRTEKRLLEKDMLGHFLSFKDENDKKLSDEQIADNIIGVLFAAQDTTASVITWVLKFLHDDPQLLEAVKAEQMAIYDTNNGGKMPLTWEQTRSMPLTHRVVMESLRMASIISFTFREAVVDVEYKGYLIPKGWKVMPLFRNIHHNPEFFPNPQEFDPSRFEVAPKANTFMPFGNGVHACPGNELAKLEALILIHHLVTNFRYLFIYMILLDVLKLCLRF
;
A
#
# COMPACT_ATOMS: atom_id res chain seq x y z
N MET A 1 16.77 -15.30 -11.55
CA MET A 1 16.53 -14.66 -10.24
C MET A 1 17.75 -13.83 -9.89
N LEU A 2 17.57 -12.63 -9.38
CA LEU A 2 18.63 -11.66 -9.10
C LEU A 2 18.57 -11.25 -7.62
N ALA A 3 19.54 -11.70 -6.83
CA ALA A 3 19.54 -11.56 -5.36
C ALA A 3 20.57 -10.55 -4.83
N SER A 4 21.23 -9.78 -5.70
CA SER A 4 22.19 -8.75 -5.26
C SER A 4 21.66 -7.34 -5.49
N PRO A 5 22.08 -6.36 -4.67
CA PRO A 5 21.71 -4.94 -4.84
C PRO A 5 22.11 -4.39 -6.21
N GLU A 6 23.26 -4.78 -6.74
CA GLU A 6 23.76 -4.34 -8.05
C GLU A 6 22.85 -4.85 -9.18
N ALA A 7 22.45 -6.14 -9.12
CA ALA A 7 21.57 -6.73 -10.10
C ALA A 7 20.16 -6.13 -10.06
N ALA A 8 19.64 -5.87 -8.86
CA ALA A 8 18.38 -5.16 -8.68
C ALA A 8 18.46 -3.74 -9.25
N ARG A 9 19.52 -2.99 -8.94
CA ARG A 9 19.78 -1.66 -9.50
C ARG A 9 19.89 -1.70 -11.02
N PHE A 10 20.60 -2.69 -11.58
CA PHE A 10 20.74 -2.84 -13.03
C PHE A 10 19.37 -2.92 -13.70
N VAL A 11 18.50 -3.80 -13.25
CA VAL A 11 17.18 -4.04 -13.86
C VAL A 11 16.18 -2.93 -13.58
N LEU A 12 16.21 -2.33 -12.38
CA LEU A 12 15.16 -1.40 -11.94
C LEU A 12 15.50 0.07 -12.20
N VAL A 13 16.79 0.41 -12.32
CA VAL A 13 17.26 1.79 -12.39
C VAL A 13 18.10 2.03 -13.65
N THR A 14 19.31 1.47 -13.72
CA THR A 14 20.28 1.88 -14.73
C THR A 14 19.91 1.41 -16.14
N HIS A 15 19.28 0.24 -16.26
CA HIS A 15 18.86 -0.35 -17.55
C HIS A 15 17.34 -0.64 -17.58
N ALA A 16 16.56 0.11 -16.78
CA ALA A 16 15.12 -0.09 -16.68
C ALA A 16 14.37 -0.01 -18.03
N HIS A 17 14.92 0.75 -19.00
CA HIS A 17 14.37 0.86 -20.35
C HIS A 17 14.45 -0.44 -21.16
N LEU A 18 15.35 -1.38 -20.80
CA LEU A 18 15.48 -2.70 -21.43
C LEU A 18 14.49 -3.73 -20.85
N PHE A 19 13.74 -3.34 -19.84
CA PHE A 19 12.80 -4.23 -19.14
C PHE A 19 11.40 -3.60 -19.06
N LYS A 20 10.38 -4.44 -19.07
CA LYS A 20 8.99 -4.01 -18.82
C LYS A 20 8.41 -4.76 -17.62
N PRO A 21 7.45 -4.17 -16.89
CA PRO A 21 6.65 -4.93 -15.94
C PRO A 21 5.95 -6.09 -16.64
N THR A 22 5.83 -7.22 -15.96
CA THR A 22 5.09 -8.36 -16.48
C THR A 22 4.27 -9.01 -15.36
N TYR A 23 3.03 -9.36 -15.67
CA TYR A 23 2.08 -9.96 -14.75
C TYR A 23 1.29 -11.04 -15.45
N PRO A 24 0.73 -12.03 -14.73
CA PRO A 24 -0.19 -12.99 -15.32
C PRO A 24 -1.42 -12.28 -15.93
N LYS A 25 -1.85 -12.72 -17.11
CA LYS A 25 -3.02 -12.16 -17.80
C LYS A 25 -4.30 -12.19 -16.97
N SER A 26 -4.44 -13.20 -16.09
CA SER A 26 -5.55 -13.29 -15.15
C SER A 26 -5.59 -12.11 -14.16
N LYS A 27 -4.43 -11.66 -13.70
CA LYS A 27 -4.29 -10.51 -12.80
C LYS A 27 -4.59 -9.19 -13.53
N GLU A 28 -4.00 -9.02 -14.71
CA GLU A 28 -4.25 -7.88 -15.58
C GLU A 28 -5.75 -7.72 -15.89
N ARG A 29 -6.45 -8.83 -16.17
CA ARG A 29 -7.90 -8.82 -16.43
C ARG A 29 -8.75 -8.34 -15.26
N LEU A 30 -8.35 -8.64 -14.02
CA LEU A 30 -9.09 -8.23 -12.81
C LEU A 30 -8.82 -6.78 -12.43
N ILE A 31 -7.58 -6.32 -12.59
CA ILE A 31 -7.21 -4.94 -12.26
C ILE A 31 -7.63 -3.97 -13.36
N GLY A 32 -7.41 -4.37 -14.62
CA GLY A 32 -7.67 -3.60 -15.82
C GLY A 32 -6.39 -3.35 -16.62
N PRO A 33 -6.44 -3.56 -17.93
CA PRO A 33 -5.24 -3.51 -18.79
C PRO A 33 -4.61 -2.11 -18.85
N HIS A 34 -5.35 -1.04 -18.54
CA HIS A 34 -4.84 0.34 -18.59
C HIS A 34 -4.21 0.81 -17.27
N ALA A 35 -4.18 -0.03 -16.23
CA ALA A 35 -3.58 0.35 -14.95
C ALA A 35 -2.07 0.64 -15.09
N LEU A 36 -1.62 1.71 -14.47
CA LEU A 36 -0.27 2.29 -14.65
C LEU A 36 0.88 1.29 -14.45
N PHE A 37 0.72 0.32 -13.55
CA PHE A 37 1.80 -0.60 -13.21
C PHE A 37 2.01 -1.75 -14.22
N PHE A 38 1.15 -1.88 -15.24
CA PHE A 38 1.37 -2.78 -16.37
C PHE A 38 2.11 -2.13 -17.52
N HIS A 39 2.33 -0.82 -17.47
CA HIS A 39 2.86 -0.02 -18.56
C HIS A 39 4.27 0.50 -18.31
N ARG A 40 4.91 0.99 -19.36
CA ARG A 40 6.18 1.71 -19.38
C ARG A 40 6.14 2.87 -20.37
N GLY A 41 7.21 3.66 -20.40
CA GLY A 41 7.34 4.78 -21.36
C GLY A 41 6.41 5.94 -21.05
N GLY A 42 6.02 6.70 -22.05
CA GLY A 42 5.29 7.96 -21.93
C GLY A 42 3.92 7.81 -21.25
N TYR A 43 3.17 6.74 -21.57
CA TYR A 43 1.88 6.48 -20.93
C TYR A 43 2.01 6.26 -19.41
N HIS A 44 2.95 5.38 -19.00
CA HIS A 44 3.25 5.18 -17.59
C HIS A 44 3.70 6.47 -16.90
N ALA A 45 4.60 7.22 -17.51
CA ALA A 45 5.12 8.46 -16.93
C ALA A 45 4.01 9.50 -16.68
N ARG A 46 3.06 9.63 -17.60
CA ARG A 46 1.88 10.52 -17.45
C ARG A 46 0.99 10.10 -16.30
N LEU A 47 0.54 8.85 -16.28
CA LEU A 47 -0.32 8.33 -15.21
C LEU A 47 0.39 8.40 -13.84
N ARG A 48 1.65 8.02 -13.81
CA ARG A 48 2.45 8.09 -12.59
C ARG A 48 2.51 9.50 -12.02
N ARG A 49 2.68 10.53 -12.87
CA ARG A 49 2.69 11.93 -12.42
C ARG A 49 1.37 12.31 -11.77
N LEU A 50 0.22 11.89 -12.33
CA LEU A 50 -1.11 12.17 -11.76
C LEU A 50 -1.26 11.52 -10.37
N VAL A 51 -0.91 10.24 -10.24
CA VAL A 51 -0.95 9.54 -8.97
C VAL A 51 0.03 10.17 -7.96
N GLN A 52 1.26 10.49 -8.36
CA GLN A 52 2.24 11.11 -7.47
C GLN A 52 1.81 12.49 -6.98
N ASN A 53 1.18 13.30 -7.83
CA ASN A 53 0.64 14.61 -7.43
C ASN A 53 -0.45 14.47 -6.37
N SER A 54 -1.31 13.44 -6.50
CA SER A 54 -2.37 13.15 -5.54
C SER A 54 -1.83 12.62 -4.21
N LEU A 55 -0.68 11.98 -4.22
CA LEU A 55 -0.01 11.40 -3.05
C LEU A 55 1.22 12.22 -2.61
N ALA A 56 1.36 13.45 -3.11
CA ALA A 56 2.45 14.34 -2.69
C ALA A 56 2.30 14.73 -1.21
N PRO A 57 3.41 15.00 -0.49
CA PRO A 57 3.37 15.39 0.93
C PRO A 57 2.38 16.51 1.25
N GLN A 58 2.28 17.53 0.38
CA GLN A 58 1.35 18.65 0.55
C GLN A 58 -0.13 18.21 0.46
N THR A 59 -0.42 17.16 -0.29
CA THR A 59 -1.77 16.62 -0.42
C THR A 59 -2.09 15.71 0.76
N ILE A 60 -1.23 14.74 1.08
CA ILE A 60 -1.48 13.78 2.16
C ILE A 60 -1.49 14.44 3.55
N LYS A 61 -0.73 15.53 3.75
CA LYS A 61 -0.79 16.33 4.97
C LYS A 61 -2.22 16.80 5.30
N LYS A 62 -3.01 17.14 4.29
CA LYS A 62 -4.40 17.57 4.46
C LYS A 62 -5.34 16.44 4.84
N LEU A 63 -4.97 15.21 4.57
CA LEU A 63 -5.77 14.02 4.88
C LEU A 63 -5.56 13.52 6.32
N ILE A 64 -4.60 14.08 7.08
CA ILE A 64 -4.28 13.60 8.44
C ILE A 64 -5.51 13.60 9.35
N PRO A 65 -6.33 14.66 9.44
CA PRO A 65 -7.51 14.65 10.31
C PRO A 65 -8.51 13.55 9.93
N ASP A 66 -8.73 13.33 8.63
CA ASP A 66 -9.66 12.31 8.13
C ASP A 66 -9.11 10.89 8.37
N ILE A 67 -7.82 10.66 8.11
CA ILE A 67 -7.15 9.37 8.39
C ILE A 67 -7.21 9.07 9.89
N GLN A 68 -6.99 10.09 10.73
CA GLN A 68 -7.14 9.98 12.18
C GLN A 68 -8.58 9.61 12.57
N GLY A 69 -9.58 10.25 11.98
CA GLY A 69 -10.99 9.92 12.19
C GLY A 69 -11.32 8.46 11.83
N ILE A 70 -10.81 7.97 10.70
CA ILE A 70 -10.94 6.57 10.27
C ILE A 70 -10.26 5.62 11.29
N ALA A 71 -9.04 5.93 11.71
CA ALA A 71 -8.30 5.10 12.66
C ALA A 71 -9.01 5.04 14.04
N VAL A 72 -9.41 6.18 14.59
CA VAL A 72 -10.08 6.26 15.89
C VAL A 72 -11.42 5.53 15.85
N SER A 73 -12.28 5.80 14.87
CA SER A 73 -13.59 5.12 14.76
C SER A 73 -13.45 3.60 14.59
N THR A 74 -12.43 3.16 13.89
CA THR A 74 -12.13 1.74 13.73
C THR A 74 -11.73 1.11 15.07
N LEU A 75 -10.81 1.72 15.82
CA LEU A 75 -10.35 1.24 17.11
C LEU A 75 -11.48 1.24 18.16
N GLU A 76 -12.29 2.29 18.20
CA GLU A 76 -13.48 2.36 19.08
C GLU A 76 -14.50 1.27 18.76
N SER A 77 -14.75 0.99 17.47
CA SER A 77 -15.64 -0.10 17.06
C SER A 77 -15.14 -1.47 17.54
N TRP A 78 -13.83 -1.71 17.51
CA TRP A 78 -13.26 -2.96 18.03
C TRP A 78 -13.36 -3.04 19.54
N ALA A 79 -13.06 -1.96 20.26
CA ALA A 79 -13.19 -1.92 21.72
C ALA A 79 -14.64 -2.12 22.16
N ALA A 80 -15.60 -1.49 21.48
CA ALA A 80 -17.04 -1.65 21.77
C ALA A 80 -17.55 -3.07 21.52
N SER A 81 -16.96 -3.80 20.55
CA SER A 81 -17.35 -5.19 20.29
C SER A 81 -17.00 -6.14 21.43
N GLY A 82 -16.00 -5.80 22.24
CA GLY A 82 -15.48 -6.64 23.33
C GLY A 82 -14.90 -7.99 22.87
N GLN A 83 -14.82 -8.23 21.56
CA GLN A 83 -14.37 -9.49 20.97
C GLN A 83 -13.02 -9.31 20.29
N GLY A 84 -12.26 -10.42 20.17
CA GLY A 84 -11.05 -10.44 19.37
C GLY A 84 -11.34 -10.30 17.88
N VAL A 85 -10.71 -9.32 17.24
CA VAL A 85 -10.84 -9.06 15.79
C VAL A 85 -9.68 -9.70 15.02
N ASN A 86 -9.96 -10.13 13.80
CA ASN A 86 -8.90 -10.56 12.88
C ASN A 86 -8.12 -9.34 12.40
N THR A 87 -6.90 -9.17 12.90
CA THR A 87 -6.09 -7.97 12.68
C THR A 87 -5.90 -7.67 11.18
N PHE A 88 -5.47 -8.64 10.40
CA PHE A 88 -5.21 -8.43 8.97
C PHE A 88 -6.48 -8.02 8.21
N TYR A 89 -7.61 -8.67 8.51
CA TYR A 89 -8.88 -8.36 7.86
C TYR A 89 -9.36 -6.94 8.19
N GLU A 90 -9.23 -6.53 9.44
CA GLU A 90 -9.62 -5.17 9.86
C GLU A 90 -8.65 -4.12 9.31
N MET A 91 -7.35 -4.42 9.23
CA MET A 91 -6.38 -3.53 8.57
C MET A 91 -6.70 -3.36 7.08
N LYS A 92 -7.19 -4.40 6.41
CA LYS A 92 -7.65 -4.28 5.01
C LYS A 92 -8.83 -3.31 4.85
N LYS A 93 -9.77 -3.30 5.79
CA LYS A 93 -10.88 -2.33 5.77
C LYS A 93 -10.38 -0.91 5.99
N LEU A 94 -9.53 -0.70 7.00
CA LEU A 94 -8.94 0.61 7.30
C LEU A 94 -8.16 1.14 6.09
N SER A 95 -7.27 0.35 5.52
CA SER A 95 -6.48 0.75 4.35
C SER A 95 -7.35 0.96 3.09
N PHE A 96 -8.45 0.24 2.95
CA PHE A 96 -9.44 0.50 1.90
C PHE A 96 -10.09 1.88 2.08
N ASP A 97 -10.48 2.23 3.30
CA ASP A 97 -11.12 3.51 3.59
C ASP A 97 -10.17 4.69 3.35
N VAL A 98 -8.91 4.56 3.77
CA VAL A 98 -7.87 5.56 3.46
C VAL A 98 -7.61 5.64 1.95
N GLY A 99 -7.64 4.51 1.25
CA GLY A 99 -7.56 4.44 -0.21
C GLY A 99 -8.71 5.20 -0.88
N ILE A 100 -9.95 4.97 -0.47
CA ILE A 100 -11.14 5.69 -0.96
C ILE A 100 -11.02 7.19 -0.69
N LEU A 101 -10.62 7.58 0.53
CA LEU A 101 -10.40 8.98 0.89
C LEU A 101 -9.35 9.64 -0.02
N SER A 102 -8.23 8.96 -0.30
CA SER A 102 -7.16 9.51 -1.13
C SER A 102 -7.55 9.67 -2.61
N ILE A 103 -8.48 8.82 -3.10
CA ILE A 103 -8.90 8.81 -4.51
C ILE A 103 -10.06 9.77 -4.75
N PHE A 104 -11.04 9.78 -3.88
CA PHE A 104 -12.32 10.45 -4.09
C PHE A 104 -12.59 11.59 -3.10
N GLY A 105 -11.75 11.78 -2.07
CA GLY A 105 -12.13 12.62 -0.94
C GLY A 105 -13.32 12.04 -0.18
N HIS A 106 -14.22 12.90 0.24
CA HIS A 106 -15.47 12.47 0.88
C HIS A 106 -16.44 11.91 -0.17
N MET A 107 -16.94 10.71 0.09
CA MET A 107 -17.84 9.97 -0.79
C MET A 107 -19.16 9.64 -0.08
N GLU A 108 -20.26 9.64 -0.82
CA GLU A 108 -21.55 9.17 -0.33
C GLU A 108 -21.46 7.70 0.10
N ARG A 109 -22.04 7.40 1.25
CA ARG A 109 -21.99 6.06 1.87
C ARG A 109 -22.43 4.95 0.93
N GLY A 110 -23.48 5.16 0.14
CA GLY A 110 -23.99 4.16 -0.80
C GLY A 110 -22.96 3.75 -1.86
N PHE A 111 -22.25 4.70 -2.46
CA PHE A 111 -21.18 4.40 -3.41
C PHE A 111 -20.01 3.68 -2.74
N ARG A 112 -19.62 4.12 -1.56
CA ARG A 112 -18.53 3.47 -0.80
C ARG A 112 -18.84 1.99 -0.51
N GLU A 113 -20.05 1.68 -0.04
CA GLU A 113 -20.47 0.31 0.27
C GLU A 113 -20.50 -0.56 -1.00
N MET A 114 -21.00 -0.05 -2.11
CA MET A 114 -21.01 -0.75 -3.40
C MET A 114 -19.59 -1.01 -3.93
N LEU A 115 -18.69 -0.04 -3.80
CA LEU A 115 -17.28 -0.21 -4.19
C LEU A 115 -16.63 -1.28 -3.31
N GLU A 116 -16.79 -1.21 -1.99
CA GLU A 116 -16.20 -2.16 -1.04
C GLU A 116 -16.67 -3.60 -1.30
N GLU A 117 -17.98 -3.81 -1.45
CA GLU A 117 -18.55 -5.14 -1.69
C GLU A 117 -17.98 -5.79 -2.97
N ASN A 118 -17.96 -5.04 -4.06
CA ASN A 118 -17.48 -5.56 -5.33
C ASN A 118 -15.95 -5.67 -5.38
N TYR A 119 -15.24 -4.71 -4.78
CA TYR A 119 -13.79 -4.78 -4.69
C TYR A 119 -13.32 -6.00 -3.88
N ARG A 120 -13.97 -6.33 -2.77
CA ARG A 120 -13.69 -7.52 -1.96
C ARG A 120 -13.79 -8.83 -2.77
N LYS A 121 -14.74 -8.90 -3.72
CA LYS A 121 -14.85 -10.05 -4.63
C LYS A 121 -13.70 -10.10 -5.63
N VAL A 122 -13.25 -8.93 -6.13
CA VAL A 122 -12.09 -8.83 -7.03
C VAL A 122 -10.82 -9.26 -6.30
N ASP A 123 -10.61 -8.78 -5.09
CA ASP A 123 -9.47 -9.13 -4.23
C ASP A 123 -9.41 -10.64 -3.96
N LYS A 124 -10.53 -11.24 -3.55
CA LYS A 124 -10.62 -12.70 -3.35
C LYS A 124 -10.27 -13.48 -4.61
N GLY A 125 -10.77 -13.04 -5.77
CA GLY A 125 -10.49 -13.69 -7.06
C GLY A 125 -9.06 -13.47 -7.54
N TYR A 126 -8.43 -12.34 -7.19
CA TYR A 126 -7.05 -12.06 -7.54
C TYR A 126 -6.08 -13.09 -6.94
N ASN A 127 -6.36 -13.55 -5.73
CA ASN A 127 -5.55 -14.53 -5.01
C ASN A 127 -6.03 -15.98 -5.22
N SER A 128 -7.03 -16.21 -6.10
CA SER A 128 -7.56 -17.53 -6.41
C SER A 128 -6.93 -18.13 -7.69
N PHE A 129 -7.17 -19.42 -7.89
CA PHE A 129 -6.83 -20.08 -9.16
C PHE A 129 -7.68 -19.47 -10.30
N PRO A 130 -7.08 -19.10 -11.45
CA PRO A 130 -7.75 -18.32 -12.48
C PRO A 130 -8.70 -19.16 -13.37
N THR A 131 -9.63 -19.86 -12.75
CA THR A 131 -10.63 -20.70 -13.43
C THR A 131 -11.93 -19.94 -13.60
N ASN A 132 -12.34 -19.67 -14.84
CA ASN A 132 -13.57 -18.96 -15.16
C ASN A 132 -14.77 -19.91 -15.30
N ILE A 133 -15.03 -20.71 -14.25
CA ILE A 133 -16.19 -21.61 -14.15
C ILE A 133 -17.21 -20.97 -13.21
N PRO A 134 -18.52 -21.07 -13.49
CA PRO A 134 -19.58 -20.55 -12.61
C PRO A 134 -19.40 -20.99 -11.16
N GLY A 135 -19.51 -20.05 -10.24
CA GLY A 135 -19.36 -20.29 -8.80
C GLY A 135 -17.93 -20.15 -8.26
N THR A 136 -16.88 -20.15 -9.10
CA THR A 136 -15.49 -19.96 -8.65
C THR A 136 -15.24 -18.52 -8.22
N ALA A 137 -14.28 -18.33 -7.29
CA ALA A 137 -13.89 -16.99 -6.82
C ALA A 137 -13.40 -16.09 -7.97
N TYR A 138 -12.65 -16.66 -8.93
CA TYR A 138 -12.18 -15.90 -10.09
C TYR A 138 -13.32 -15.44 -11.01
N GLN A 139 -14.30 -16.31 -11.28
CA GLN A 139 -15.48 -15.94 -12.09
C GLN A 139 -16.31 -14.85 -11.38
N GLN A 140 -16.53 -15.00 -10.07
CA GLN A 140 -17.21 -13.98 -9.27
C GLN A 140 -16.47 -12.63 -9.31
N ALA A 141 -15.14 -12.65 -9.28
CA ALA A 141 -14.30 -11.46 -9.40
C ALA A 141 -14.44 -10.79 -10.78
N ILE A 142 -14.50 -11.56 -11.87
CA ILE A 142 -14.76 -11.02 -13.22
C ILE A 142 -16.12 -10.30 -13.27
N LEU A 143 -17.15 -10.88 -12.68
CA LEU A 143 -18.47 -10.25 -12.61
C LEU A 143 -18.47 -8.99 -11.74
N ALA A 144 -17.80 -9.05 -10.60
CA ALA A 144 -17.64 -7.90 -9.70
C ALA A 144 -16.85 -6.77 -10.38
N ARG A 145 -15.81 -7.11 -11.16
CA ARG A 145 -15.03 -6.13 -11.94
C ARG A 145 -15.90 -5.36 -12.95
N LYS A 146 -16.82 -6.06 -13.60
CA LYS A 146 -17.78 -5.40 -14.51
C LYS A 146 -18.72 -4.43 -13.78
N ARG A 147 -19.16 -4.82 -12.55
CA ARG A 147 -20.00 -3.93 -11.72
C ARG A 147 -19.20 -2.71 -11.25
N LEU A 148 -17.93 -2.90 -10.83
CA LEU A 148 -17.05 -1.79 -10.46
C LEU A 148 -16.89 -0.79 -11.62
N ASN A 149 -16.73 -1.25 -12.85
CA ASN A 149 -16.65 -0.35 -14.00
C ASN A 149 -17.93 0.50 -14.16
N ARG A 150 -19.11 -0.10 -13.96
CA ARG A 150 -20.37 0.64 -14.03
C ARG A 150 -20.46 1.67 -12.90
N ILE A 151 -20.19 1.28 -11.66
CA ILE A 151 -20.22 2.18 -10.49
C ILE A 151 -19.24 3.34 -10.67
N LEU A 152 -18.03 3.05 -11.12
CA LEU A 152 -17.03 4.09 -11.40
C LEU A 152 -17.46 5.00 -12.55
N GLY A 153 -18.08 4.46 -13.59
CA GLY A 153 -18.68 5.26 -14.68
C GLY A 153 -19.74 6.22 -14.18
N GLU A 154 -20.63 5.78 -13.28
CA GLU A 154 -21.65 6.63 -12.64
C GLU A 154 -21.01 7.76 -11.80
N ILE A 155 -19.96 7.44 -11.02
CA ILE A 155 -19.21 8.44 -10.23
C ILE A 155 -18.52 9.45 -11.15
N ILE A 156 -17.83 8.99 -12.20
CA ILE A 156 -17.13 9.82 -13.19
C ILE A 156 -18.11 10.78 -13.87
N SER A 157 -19.26 10.25 -14.36
CA SER A 157 -20.29 11.04 -15.01
C SER A 157 -20.87 12.11 -14.09
N SER A 158 -21.24 11.72 -12.85
CA SER A 158 -21.75 12.66 -11.84
C SER A 158 -20.77 13.78 -11.52
N ARG A 159 -19.47 13.47 -11.36
CA ARG A 159 -18.44 14.48 -11.14
C ARG A 159 -18.27 15.43 -12.32
N THR A 160 -18.31 14.88 -13.53
CA THR A 160 -18.16 15.64 -14.78
C THR A 160 -19.35 16.58 -15.02
N GLU A 161 -20.58 16.11 -14.84
CA GLU A 161 -21.80 16.89 -14.99
C GLU A 161 -21.90 18.05 -13.98
N LYS A 162 -21.58 17.76 -12.73
CA LYS A 162 -21.57 18.76 -11.66
C LYS A 162 -20.38 19.73 -11.75
N ARG A 163 -19.47 19.55 -12.70
CA ARG A 163 -18.19 20.31 -12.83
C ARG A 163 -17.39 20.38 -11.52
N LEU A 164 -17.50 19.33 -10.70
CA LEU A 164 -16.79 19.26 -9.42
C LEU A 164 -15.34 18.82 -9.66
N LEU A 165 -14.48 19.78 -9.93
CA LEU A 165 -13.03 19.58 -10.02
C LEU A 165 -12.44 19.65 -8.60
N GLU A 166 -12.64 18.61 -7.82
CA GLU A 166 -11.99 18.48 -6.51
C GLU A 166 -10.50 18.20 -6.68
N LYS A 167 -9.72 18.58 -5.66
CA LYS A 167 -8.26 18.39 -5.64
C LYS A 167 -7.89 16.99 -5.13
N ASP A 168 -8.67 15.98 -5.51
CA ASP A 168 -8.44 14.58 -5.24
C ASP A 168 -7.86 13.85 -6.48
N MET A 169 -7.59 12.55 -6.36
CA MET A 169 -6.99 11.79 -7.47
C MET A 169 -7.93 11.68 -8.66
N LEU A 170 -9.23 11.48 -8.44
CA LEU A 170 -10.21 11.45 -9.52
C LEU A 170 -10.25 12.80 -10.26
N GLY A 171 -10.25 13.92 -9.54
CA GLY A 171 -10.17 15.25 -10.13
C GLY A 171 -8.92 15.46 -10.99
N HIS A 172 -7.77 14.95 -10.56
CA HIS A 172 -6.55 14.98 -11.35
C HIS A 172 -6.67 14.14 -12.64
N PHE A 173 -7.31 12.96 -12.60
CA PHE A 173 -7.55 12.15 -13.80
C PHE A 173 -8.54 12.83 -14.77
N LEU A 174 -9.62 13.42 -14.25
CA LEU A 174 -10.64 14.10 -15.06
C LEU A 174 -10.13 15.39 -15.72
N SER A 175 -9.24 16.11 -15.04
CA SER A 175 -8.65 17.37 -15.56
C SER A 175 -7.48 17.15 -16.50
N PHE A 176 -6.98 15.91 -16.59
CA PHE A 176 -5.80 15.61 -17.42
C PHE A 176 -6.13 15.78 -18.91
N LYS A 177 -5.16 16.39 -19.61
CA LYS A 177 -5.08 16.45 -21.06
C LYS A 177 -3.64 16.19 -21.49
N ASP A 178 -3.46 15.43 -22.53
CA ASP A 178 -2.13 15.21 -23.13
C ASP A 178 -1.73 16.35 -24.08
N GLU A 179 -0.58 16.22 -24.74
CA GLU A 179 -0.04 17.20 -25.68
C GLU A 179 -0.97 17.46 -26.89
N ASN A 180 -1.88 16.53 -27.16
CA ASN A 180 -2.88 16.63 -28.24
C ASN A 180 -4.28 16.98 -27.69
N ASP A 181 -4.38 17.54 -26.48
CA ASP A 181 -5.66 17.87 -25.79
C ASP A 181 -6.55 16.65 -25.52
N LYS A 182 -6.01 15.43 -25.61
CA LYS A 182 -6.77 14.18 -25.41
C LYS A 182 -6.85 13.87 -23.91
N LYS A 183 -8.07 13.66 -23.46
CA LYS A 183 -8.39 13.22 -22.08
C LYS A 183 -8.20 11.72 -21.91
N LEU A 184 -8.11 11.27 -20.66
CA LEU A 184 -8.24 9.86 -20.33
C LEU A 184 -9.69 9.40 -20.59
N SER A 185 -9.87 8.17 -21.09
CA SER A 185 -11.18 7.55 -21.16
C SER A 185 -11.65 7.10 -19.77
N ASP A 186 -12.96 6.96 -19.57
CA ASP A 186 -13.54 6.47 -18.32
C ASP A 186 -12.98 5.09 -17.95
N GLU A 187 -12.72 4.23 -18.94
CA GLU A 187 -12.10 2.92 -18.73
C GLU A 187 -10.66 3.05 -18.22
N GLN A 188 -9.87 3.96 -18.80
CA GLN A 188 -8.51 4.23 -18.31
C GLN A 188 -8.50 4.77 -16.88
N ILE A 189 -9.45 5.66 -16.56
CA ILE A 189 -9.63 6.19 -15.21
C ILE A 189 -10.03 5.07 -14.25
N ALA A 190 -11.04 4.27 -14.58
CA ALA A 190 -11.53 3.17 -13.75
C ALA A 190 -10.45 2.12 -13.48
N ASP A 191 -9.68 1.72 -14.50
CA ASP A 191 -8.58 0.77 -14.35
C ASP A 191 -7.50 1.28 -13.40
N ASN A 192 -7.17 2.58 -13.48
CA ASN A 192 -6.18 3.18 -12.60
C ASN A 192 -6.69 3.34 -11.17
N ILE A 193 -7.96 3.69 -10.97
CA ILE A 193 -8.58 3.72 -9.63
C ILE A 193 -8.53 2.34 -8.98
N ILE A 194 -8.97 1.30 -9.69
CA ILE A 194 -8.93 -0.07 -9.17
C ILE A 194 -7.49 -0.51 -8.91
N GLY A 195 -6.56 -0.14 -9.79
CA GLY A 195 -5.14 -0.40 -9.59
C GLY A 195 -4.58 0.25 -8.33
N VAL A 196 -4.94 1.50 -8.05
CA VAL A 196 -4.50 2.21 -6.83
C VAL A 196 -5.11 1.58 -5.57
N LEU A 197 -6.42 1.28 -5.56
CA LEU A 197 -7.07 0.58 -4.46
C LEU A 197 -6.41 -0.77 -4.18
N PHE A 198 -6.12 -1.54 -5.24
CA PHE A 198 -5.43 -2.82 -5.12
C PHE A 198 -4.04 -2.67 -4.51
N ALA A 199 -3.27 -1.67 -4.95
CA ALA A 199 -1.93 -1.43 -4.42
C ALA A 199 -1.95 -0.97 -2.96
N ALA A 200 -2.95 -0.18 -2.55
CA ALA A 200 -3.03 0.42 -1.22
C ALA A 200 -3.50 -0.57 -0.15
N GLN A 201 -4.51 -1.39 -0.43
CA GLN A 201 -5.20 -2.15 0.61
C GLN A 201 -4.32 -3.23 1.25
N ASP A 202 -3.92 -4.25 0.50
CA ASP A 202 -3.25 -5.44 1.06
C ASP A 202 -1.84 -5.15 1.56
N THR A 203 -1.12 -4.29 0.87
CA THR A 203 0.27 -3.99 1.21
C THR A 203 0.35 -3.20 2.51
N THR A 204 -0.46 -2.16 2.68
CA THR A 204 -0.48 -1.35 3.90
C THR A 204 -1.06 -2.13 5.08
N ALA A 205 -2.15 -2.89 4.87
CA ALA A 205 -2.69 -3.80 5.89
C ALA A 205 -1.63 -4.80 6.39
N SER A 206 -0.84 -5.37 5.48
CA SER A 206 0.26 -6.27 5.85
C SER A 206 1.32 -5.56 6.69
N VAL A 207 1.77 -4.36 6.29
CA VAL A 207 2.76 -3.59 7.06
C VAL A 207 2.27 -3.38 8.48
N ILE A 208 1.05 -2.85 8.64
CA ILE A 208 0.48 -2.54 9.96
C ILE A 208 0.35 -3.82 10.81
N THR A 209 -0.15 -4.91 10.23
CA THR A 209 -0.29 -6.20 10.92
C THR A 209 1.05 -6.70 11.44
N TRP A 210 2.12 -6.61 10.63
CA TRP A 210 3.46 -7.00 11.06
C TRP A 210 4.04 -6.07 12.12
N VAL A 211 3.83 -4.77 12.03
CA VAL A 211 4.23 -3.81 13.08
C VAL A 211 3.59 -4.18 14.41
N LEU A 212 2.28 -4.43 14.41
CA LEU A 212 1.55 -4.81 15.63
C LEU A 212 2.06 -6.13 16.21
N LYS A 213 2.37 -7.12 15.35
CA LYS A 213 2.95 -8.38 15.78
C LYS A 213 4.32 -8.19 16.44
N PHE A 214 5.23 -7.44 15.82
CA PHE A 214 6.56 -7.24 16.38
C PHE A 214 6.54 -6.42 17.68
N LEU A 215 5.64 -5.45 17.81
CA LEU A 215 5.45 -4.73 19.07
C LEU A 215 4.86 -5.64 20.17
N HIS A 216 4.01 -6.60 19.80
CA HIS A 216 3.51 -7.59 20.76
C HIS A 216 4.60 -8.55 21.23
N ASP A 217 5.47 -9.00 20.32
CA ASP A 217 6.53 -9.95 20.61
C ASP A 217 7.63 -9.36 21.51
N ASP A 218 7.76 -8.03 21.53
CA ASP A 218 8.73 -7.29 22.36
C ASP A 218 8.02 -6.25 23.25
N PRO A 219 7.65 -6.63 24.50
CA PRO A 219 6.99 -5.72 25.43
C PRO A 219 7.83 -4.51 25.84
N GLN A 220 9.16 -4.61 25.83
CA GLN A 220 10.03 -3.48 26.17
C GLN A 220 10.04 -2.43 25.06
N LEU A 221 10.09 -2.89 23.81
CA LEU A 221 9.96 -2.01 22.64
C LEU A 221 8.58 -1.37 22.59
N LEU A 222 7.52 -2.12 22.90
CA LEU A 222 6.16 -1.60 22.98
C LEU A 222 6.05 -0.45 24.00
N GLU A 223 6.55 -0.62 25.21
CA GLU A 223 6.53 0.44 26.23
C GLU A 223 7.38 1.65 25.81
N ALA A 224 8.51 1.45 25.12
CA ALA A 224 9.31 2.55 24.59
C ALA A 224 8.55 3.33 23.49
N VAL A 225 7.89 2.62 22.56
CA VAL A 225 7.02 3.24 21.53
C VAL A 225 5.87 3.98 22.20
N LYS A 226 5.22 3.38 23.21
CA LYS A 226 4.14 4.02 23.95
C LYS A 226 4.61 5.31 24.63
N ALA A 227 5.78 5.30 25.27
CA ALA A 227 6.35 6.51 25.89
C ALA A 227 6.60 7.63 24.86
N GLU A 228 7.13 7.30 23.68
CA GLU A 228 7.26 8.27 22.57
C GLU A 228 5.90 8.85 22.15
N GLN A 229 4.88 8.02 22.01
CA GLN A 229 3.55 8.45 21.57
C GLN A 229 2.80 9.22 22.65
N MET A 230 2.96 8.87 23.94
CA MET A 230 2.37 9.60 25.06
C MET A 230 2.92 11.01 25.17
N ALA A 231 4.21 11.21 24.93
CA ALA A 231 4.79 12.56 24.91
C ALA A 231 4.15 13.46 23.85
N ILE A 232 3.78 12.91 22.68
CA ILE A 232 3.03 13.65 21.64
C ILE A 232 1.57 13.86 22.07
N TYR A 233 0.94 12.84 22.63
CA TYR A 233 -0.43 12.90 23.13
C TYR A 233 -0.62 14.01 24.17
N ASP A 234 0.33 14.16 25.11
CA ASP A 234 0.31 15.20 26.13
C ASP A 234 0.42 16.60 25.52
N THR A 235 1.26 16.79 24.49
CA THR A 235 1.36 18.08 23.78
C THR A 235 0.07 18.43 23.02
N ASN A 236 -0.74 17.43 22.67
CA ASN A 236 -2.04 17.59 22.03
C ASN A 236 -3.20 17.72 23.02
N ASN A 237 -2.94 18.24 24.20
CA ASN A 237 -3.95 18.43 25.25
C ASN A 237 -4.72 17.13 25.59
N GLY A 238 -3.96 16.05 25.81
CA GLY A 238 -4.54 14.74 26.09
C GLY A 238 -5.34 14.19 24.90
N GLY A 239 -4.80 14.32 23.69
CA GLY A 239 -5.43 13.80 22.45
C GLY A 239 -6.60 14.60 21.92
N LYS A 240 -6.95 15.77 22.52
CA LYS A 240 -8.06 16.63 22.07
C LYS A 240 -7.75 17.39 20.77
N MET A 241 -6.48 17.59 20.48
CA MET A 241 -6.01 18.21 19.23
C MET A 241 -5.60 17.13 18.25
N PRO A 242 -5.93 17.25 16.95
CA PRO A 242 -5.50 16.30 15.95
C PRO A 242 -3.98 16.32 15.78
N LEU A 243 -3.42 15.17 15.38
CA LEU A 243 -2.01 15.09 14.99
C LEU A 243 -1.69 16.07 13.87
N THR A 244 -0.53 16.69 13.97
CA THR A 244 0.02 17.48 12.87
C THR A 244 0.99 16.69 12.02
N TRP A 245 1.26 17.16 10.81
CA TRP A 245 2.29 16.57 9.95
C TRP A 245 3.66 16.56 10.63
N GLU A 246 3.99 17.63 11.31
CA GLU A 246 5.27 17.78 12.02
C GLU A 246 5.40 16.75 13.14
N GLN A 247 4.33 16.49 13.87
CA GLN A 247 4.29 15.48 14.93
C GLN A 247 4.45 14.06 14.36
N THR A 248 3.82 13.75 13.21
CA THR A 248 4.03 12.43 12.56
C THR A 248 5.47 12.23 12.09
N ARG A 249 6.22 13.30 11.88
CA ARG A 249 7.67 13.26 11.57
C ARG A 249 8.54 13.22 12.83
N SER A 250 7.98 13.51 13.99
CA SER A 250 8.67 13.53 15.29
C SER A 250 8.46 12.23 16.09
N MET A 251 8.35 11.10 15.38
CA MET A 251 8.19 9.74 15.91
C MET A 251 9.37 8.85 15.50
N PRO A 252 10.64 9.17 15.89
CA PRO A 252 11.81 8.49 15.34
C PRO A 252 11.85 7.00 15.68
N LEU A 253 11.44 6.58 16.88
CA LEU A 253 11.43 5.18 17.26
C LEU A 253 10.32 4.43 16.51
N THR A 254 9.09 4.95 16.51
CA THR A 254 7.96 4.32 15.79
C THR A 254 8.26 4.22 14.30
N HIS A 255 8.91 5.23 13.72
CA HIS A 255 9.35 5.20 12.31
C HIS A 255 10.33 4.06 12.06
N ARG A 256 11.32 3.87 12.93
CA ARG A 256 12.30 2.77 12.83
C ARG A 256 11.63 1.40 12.98
N VAL A 257 10.65 1.28 13.86
CA VAL A 257 9.83 0.07 13.99
C VAL A 257 9.10 -0.25 12.68
N VAL A 258 8.48 0.74 12.04
CA VAL A 258 7.84 0.55 10.72
C VAL A 258 8.86 0.12 9.67
N MET A 259 10.05 0.73 9.63
CA MET A 259 11.09 0.39 8.65
C MET A 259 11.63 -1.02 8.86
N GLU A 260 11.88 -1.43 10.12
CA GLU A 260 12.34 -2.79 10.42
C GLU A 260 11.25 -3.83 10.13
N SER A 261 9.98 -3.51 10.39
CA SER A 261 8.85 -4.36 10.01
C SER A 261 8.78 -4.57 8.49
N LEU A 262 9.00 -3.52 7.70
CA LEU A 262 9.09 -3.61 6.24
C LEU A 262 10.26 -4.48 5.78
N ARG A 263 11.41 -4.42 6.46
CA ARG A 263 12.56 -5.26 6.16
C ARG A 263 12.26 -6.74 6.45
N MET A 264 11.83 -7.02 7.67
CA MET A 264 11.59 -8.39 8.14
C MET A 264 10.47 -9.08 7.37
N ALA A 265 9.33 -8.43 7.24
CA ALA A 265 8.18 -8.99 6.54
C ALA A 265 8.43 -9.11 5.03
N SER A 266 9.20 -8.17 4.45
CA SER A 266 9.43 -8.10 2.99
C SER A 266 8.14 -8.32 2.21
N ILE A 267 7.12 -7.48 2.46
CA ILE A 267 5.74 -7.63 1.95
C ILE A 267 5.73 -7.94 0.45
N ILE A 268 6.50 -7.19 -0.32
CA ILE A 268 6.80 -7.49 -1.71
C ILE A 268 8.18 -8.14 -1.76
N SER A 269 8.21 -9.47 -1.73
CA SER A 269 9.46 -10.24 -1.69
C SER A 269 10.27 -10.14 -2.98
N PHE A 270 9.61 -9.86 -4.10
CA PHE A 270 10.22 -9.73 -5.43
C PHE A 270 9.29 -8.98 -6.38
N THR A 271 9.81 -8.61 -7.54
CA THR A 271 9.00 -8.08 -8.65
C THR A 271 9.35 -8.79 -9.95
N PHE A 272 8.42 -8.79 -10.90
CA PHE A 272 8.66 -9.35 -12.23
C PHE A 272 9.01 -8.27 -13.24
N ARG A 273 10.02 -8.56 -14.05
CA ARG A 273 10.36 -7.80 -15.26
C ARG A 273 10.57 -8.78 -16.41
N GLU A 274 10.34 -8.31 -17.63
CA GLU A 274 10.58 -9.08 -18.85
C GLU A 274 11.53 -8.27 -19.75
N ALA A 275 12.60 -8.91 -20.22
CA ALA A 275 13.55 -8.30 -21.14
C ALA A 275 12.87 -8.02 -22.49
N VAL A 276 13.01 -6.80 -23.03
CA VAL A 276 12.38 -6.40 -24.30
C VAL A 276 13.33 -6.51 -25.50
N VAL A 277 14.59 -6.70 -25.21
CA VAL A 277 15.68 -7.03 -26.12
C VAL A 277 16.59 -8.05 -25.44
N ASP A 278 17.56 -8.60 -26.15
CA ASP A 278 18.65 -9.35 -25.54
C ASP A 278 19.49 -8.43 -24.68
N VAL A 279 19.77 -8.82 -23.44
CA VAL A 279 20.50 -8.00 -22.46
C VAL A 279 21.67 -8.81 -21.89
N GLU A 280 22.86 -8.27 -21.97
CA GLU A 280 24.02 -8.85 -21.30
C GLU A 280 24.15 -8.28 -19.88
N TYR A 281 24.40 -9.15 -18.90
CA TYR A 281 24.71 -8.79 -17.54
C TYR A 281 25.80 -9.69 -16.96
N LYS A 282 26.98 -9.13 -16.68
CA LYS A 282 28.15 -9.83 -16.11
C LYS A 282 28.55 -11.10 -16.89
N GLY A 283 28.54 -11.02 -18.22
CA GLY A 283 28.88 -12.13 -19.11
C GLY A 283 27.74 -13.14 -19.35
N TYR A 284 26.57 -12.95 -18.75
CA TYR A 284 25.39 -13.77 -18.97
C TYR A 284 24.42 -13.06 -19.92
N LEU A 285 23.94 -13.80 -20.92
CA LEU A 285 22.87 -13.34 -21.80
C LEU A 285 21.51 -13.58 -21.17
N ILE A 286 20.70 -12.52 -21.08
CA ILE A 286 19.26 -12.56 -20.75
C ILE A 286 18.51 -12.38 -22.07
N PRO A 287 17.97 -13.42 -22.69
CA PRO A 287 17.31 -13.31 -23.97
C PRO A 287 16.03 -12.46 -23.89
N LYS A 288 15.67 -11.81 -24.99
CA LYS A 288 14.38 -11.13 -25.16
C LYS A 288 13.23 -12.04 -24.76
N GLY A 289 12.27 -11.51 -24.01
CA GLY A 289 11.09 -12.24 -23.52
C GLY A 289 11.33 -13.02 -22.21
N TRP A 290 12.57 -13.16 -21.76
CA TRP A 290 12.86 -13.81 -20.48
C TRP A 290 12.44 -12.91 -19.32
N LYS A 291 11.88 -13.58 -18.28
CA LYS A 291 11.47 -12.95 -17.05
C LYS A 291 12.61 -12.94 -16.05
N VAL A 292 12.87 -11.77 -15.49
CA VAL A 292 13.84 -11.57 -14.41
C VAL A 292 13.11 -11.18 -13.14
N MET A 293 13.60 -11.68 -12.01
CA MET A 293 13.04 -11.42 -10.68
C MET A 293 14.13 -10.82 -9.78
N PRO A 294 14.15 -9.51 -9.56
CA PRO A 294 14.86 -8.92 -8.43
C PRO A 294 14.23 -9.40 -7.11
N LEU A 295 15.03 -10.04 -6.26
CA LEU A 295 14.59 -10.69 -5.02
C LEU A 295 14.87 -9.75 -3.82
N PHE A 296 13.91 -8.91 -3.46
CA PHE A 296 14.08 -7.94 -2.36
C PHE A 296 14.28 -8.65 -1.02
N ARG A 297 13.49 -9.69 -0.74
CA ARG A 297 13.62 -10.46 0.50
C ARG A 297 15.03 -11.01 0.71
N ASN A 298 15.66 -11.54 -0.33
CA ASN A 298 17.02 -12.06 -0.23
C ASN A 298 18.03 -10.96 0.12
N ILE A 299 17.82 -9.74 -0.40
CA ILE A 299 18.68 -8.60 -0.09
C ILE A 299 18.42 -8.13 1.35
N HIS A 300 17.17 -7.99 1.76
CA HIS A 300 16.75 -7.54 3.11
C HIS A 300 17.18 -8.51 4.22
N HIS A 301 17.35 -9.79 3.92
CA HIS A 301 17.78 -10.83 4.86
C HIS A 301 19.23 -11.29 4.63
N ASN A 302 20.03 -10.55 3.86
CA ASN A 302 21.44 -10.86 3.68
C ASN A 302 22.25 -10.34 4.87
N PRO A 303 22.98 -11.24 5.61
CA PRO A 303 23.76 -10.86 6.78
C PRO A 303 24.91 -9.89 6.49
N GLU A 304 25.36 -9.79 5.24
CA GLU A 304 26.37 -8.80 4.82
C GLU A 304 25.85 -7.36 4.92
N PHE A 305 24.54 -7.16 4.72
CA PHE A 305 23.93 -5.83 4.77
C PHE A 305 23.17 -5.59 6.07
N PHE A 306 22.61 -6.64 6.65
CA PHE A 306 21.85 -6.64 7.90
C PHE A 306 22.36 -7.77 8.79
N PRO A 307 23.36 -7.53 9.67
CA PRO A 307 23.84 -8.53 10.61
C PRO A 307 22.69 -9.12 11.46
N ASN A 308 22.72 -10.41 11.76
CA ASN A 308 21.64 -11.12 12.44
C ASN A 308 20.26 -10.84 11.80
N PRO A 309 20.08 -11.13 10.51
CA PRO A 309 18.93 -10.62 9.75
C PRO A 309 17.58 -11.17 10.22
N GLN A 310 17.55 -12.20 11.07
CA GLN A 310 16.35 -12.80 11.66
C GLN A 310 15.91 -12.10 12.96
N GLU A 311 16.75 -11.24 13.53
CA GLU A 311 16.43 -10.45 14.71
C GLU A 311 15.71 -9.18 14.32
N PHE A 312 14.62 -8.86 15.04
CA PHE A 312 13.91 -7.60 14.89
C PHE A 312 14.64 -6.51 15.69
N ASP A 313 15.29 -5.60 15.00
CA ASP A 313 16.11 -4.56 15.61
C ASP A 313 15.90 -3.21 14.91
N PRO A 314 15.00 -2.35 15.43
CA PRO A 314 14.77 -1.02 14.87
C PRO A 314 15.98 -0.09 14.88
N SER A 315 17.00 -0.35 15.71
CA SER A 315 18.20 0.49 15.77
C SER A 315 18.99 0.48 14.46
N ARG A 316 18.83 -0.54 13.62
CA ARG A 316 19.40 -0.64 12.28
C ARG A 316 19.09 0.57 11.39
N PHE A 317 17.99 1.25 11.68
CA PHE A 317 17.52 2.43 10.94
C PHE A 317 17.87 3.77 11.62
N GLU A 318 18.76 3.76 12.62
CA GLU A 318 19.40 4.99 13.14
C GLU A 318 20.32 5.61 12.10
N VAL A 319 20.93 4.75 11.30
CA VAL A 319 21.74 5.14 10.15
C VAL A 319 21.06 4.62 8.88
N ALA A 320 21.03 5.45 7.85
CA ALA A 320 20.42 5.06 6.58
C ALA A 320 21.11 3.81 6.01
N PRO A 321 20.35 2.78 5.57
CA PRO A 321 20.92 1.60 4.95
C PRO A 321 21.74 1.94 3.70
N LYS A 322 22.73 1.11 3.39
CA LYS A 322 23.53 1.25 2.17
C LYS A 322 22.62 1.28 0.93
N ALA A 323 22.99 2.08 -0.05
CA ALA A 323 22.17 2.26 -1.26
C ALA A 323 21.82 0.91 -1.93
N ASN A 324 20.55 0.75 -2.29
CA ASN A 324 19.95 -0.44 -2.92
C ASN A 324 19.96 -1.73 -2.07
N THR A 325 20.29 -1.67 -0.78
CA THR A 325 20.17 -2.82 0.12
C THR A 325 18.82 -2.90 0.85
N PHE A 326 18.07 -1.79 0.87
CA PHE A 326 16.74 -1.71 1.46
C PHE A 326 15.75 -1.09 0.48
N MET A 327 14.87 -1.90 -0.08
CA MET A 327 13.95 -1.51 -1.17
C MET A 327 12.51 -2.00 -0.90
N PRO A 328 11.91 -1.71 0.28
CA PRO A 328 10.57 -2.20 0.61
C PRO A 328 9.48 -1.60 -0.32
N PHE A 329 9.76 -0.44 -0.89
CA PHE A 329 8.90 0.26 -1.85
C PHE A 329 9.40 0.16 -3.30
N GLY A 330 10.26 -0.82 -3.58
CA GLY A 330 10.89 -0.97 -4.90
C GLY A 330 11.92 0.12 -5.19
N ASN A 331 12.29 0.25 -6.46
CA ASN A 331 13.28 1.23 -6.93
C ASN A 331 13.02 1.66 -8.36
N GLY A 332 13.63 2.79 -8.78
CA GLY A 332 13.59 3.32 -10.13
C GLY A 332 12.22 3.88 -10.54
N VAL A 333 11.94 3.85 -11.83
CA VAL A 333 10.74 4.47 -12.41
C VAL A 333 9.42 3.85 -11.94
N HIS A 334 9.45 2.64 -11.41
CA HIS A 334 8.31 1.93 -10.85
C HIS A 334 8.34 1.84 -9.30
N ALA A 335 9.15 2.65 -8.62
CA ALA A 335 9.10 2.73 -7.15
C ALA A 335 7.69 3.11 -6.66
N CYS A 336 7.30 2.69 -5.46
CA CYS A 336 5.95 2.91 -4.94
C CYS A 336 5.63 4.41 -4.81
N PRO A 337 4.54 4.91 -5.42
CA PRO A 337 4.13 6.31 -5.25
C PRO A 337 3.45 6.58 -3.91
N GLY A 338 2.93 5.53 -3.22
CA GLY A 338 2.19 5.63 -1.97
C GLY A 338 3.04 5.43 -0.71
N ASN A 339 4.37 5.45 -0.79
CA ASN A 339 5.26 5.14 0.33
C ASN A 339 5.04 6.05 1.55
N GLU A 340 4.81 7.35 1.33
CA GLU A 340 4.58 8.32 2.42
C GLU A 340 3.21 8.10 3.05
N LEU A 341 2.16 7.85 2.24
CA LEU A 341 0.82 7.58 2.76
C LEU A 341 0.77 6.30 3.58
N ALA A 342 1.39 5.21 3.11
CA ALA A 342 1.42 3.94 3.82
C ALA A 342 2.12 4.04 5.19
N LYS A 343 3.24 4.77 5.26
CA LYS A 343 3.93 5.05 6.53
C LYS A 343 3.08 5.91 7.45
N LEU A 344 2.47 6.97 6.92
CA LEU A 344 1.60 7.88 7.68
C LEU A 344 0.41 7.14 8.29
N GLU A 345 -0.24 6.27 7.53
CA GLU A 345 -1.36 5.44 7.98
C GLU A 345 -0.95 4.56 9.16
N ALA A 346 0.20 3.89 9.05
CA ALA A 346 0.74 3.09 10.15
C ALA A 346 1.05 3.92 11.41
N LEU A 347 1.71 5.07 11.25
CA LEU A 347 2.06 5.96 12.37
C LEU A 347 0.82 6.49 13.10
N ILE A 348 -0.20 6.92 12.36
CA ILE A 348 -1.45 7.44 12.95
C ILE A 348 -2.18 6.34 13.72
N LEU A 349 -2.29 5.14 13.13
CA LEU A 349 -2.96 4.03 13.81
C LEU A 349 -2.21 3.61 15.08
N ILE A 350 -0.87 3.46 15.02
CA ILE A 350 -0.06 3.10 16.18
C ILE A 350 -0.22 4.14 17.28
N HIS A 351 -0.16 5.44 16.93
CA HIS A 351 -0.37 6.52 17.90
C HIS A 351 -1.65 6.33 18.70
N HIS A 352 -2.80 6.25 18.02
CA HIS A 352 -4.09 6.13 18.69
C HIS A 352 -4.26 4.79 19.40
N LEU A 353 -3.70 3.71 18.87
CA LEU A 353 -3.77 2.40 19.51
C LEU A 353 -3.05 2.40 20.86
N VAL A 354 -1.79 2.85 20.91
CA VAL A 354 -0.98 2.74 22.13
C VAL A 354 -1.28 3.82 23.18
N THR A 355 -1.88 4.95 22.78
CA THR A 355 -2.24 6.03 23.71
C THR A 355 -3.61 5.86 24.32
N ASN A 356 -4.58 5.29 23.61
CA ASN A 356 -5.98 5.25 24.05
C ASN A 356 -6.45 3.86 24.49
N PHE A 357 -5.73 2.79 24.12
CA PHE A 357 -6.19 1.43 24.37
C PHE A 357 -5.12 0.57 25.04
N ARG A 358 -5.59 -0.38 25.85
CA ARG A 358 -4.81 -1.56 26.22
C ARG A 358 -5.18 -2.68 25.26
N TYR A 359 -4.20 -3.39 24.74
CA TYR A 359 -4.47 -4.47 23.79
C TYR A 359 -3.74 -5.76 24.18
N LEU A 360 -4.38 -6.85 23.84
CA LEU A 360 -3.86 -8.19 23.97
C LEU A 360 -3.96 -8.87 22.61
N PHE A 361 -2.85 -9.36 22.10
CA PHE A 361 -2.87 -10.24 20.94
C PHE A 361 -3.07 -11.69 21.38
N ILE A 362 -3.97 -12.37 20.69
CA ILE A 362 -4.18 -13.81 20.83
C ILE A 362 -3.76 -14.45 19.52
N TYR A 363 -2.64 -15.15 19.55
CA TYR A 363 -2.17 -15.89 18.38
C TYR A 363 -2.89 -17.24 18.33
N MET A 364 -3.67 -17.50 17.28
CA MET A 364 -4.30 -18.81 17.06
C MET A 364 -3.42 -19.64 16.14
N ILE A 365 -2.60 -20.52 16.71
CA ILE A 365 -1.63 -21.39 16.01
C ILE A 365 -2.28 -22.23 14.90
N LEU A 366 -3.53 -22.66 15.09
CA LEU A 366 -4.26 -23.53 14.13
C LEU A 366 -4.74 -22.79 12.85
N LEU A 367 -4.76 -21.45 12.85
CA LEU A 367 -5.36 -20.67 11.76
C LEU A 367 -4.41 -19.59 11.20
N ASP A 368 -3.16 -19.49 11.68
CA ASP A 368 -2.22 -18.40 11.37
C ASP A 368 -2.87 -17.01 11.46
N VAL A 369 -3.80 -16.82 12.40
CA VAL A 369 -4.58 -15.58 12.57
C VAL A 369 -4.14 -14.87 13.83
N LEU A 370 -3.64 -13.65 13.67
CA LEU A 370 -3.42 -12.74 14.79
C LEU A 370 -4.75 -12.05 15.13
N LYS A 371 -5.27 -12.28 16.33
CA LYS A 371 -6.44 -11.56 16.85
C LYS A 371 -6.00 -10.48 17.83
N LEU A 372 -6.58 -9.31 17.68
CA LEU A 372 -6.39 -8.17 18.56
C LEU A 372 -7.65 -7.98 19.41
N CYS A 373 -7.48 -7.93 20.73
CA CYS A 373 -8.53 -7.53 21.66
C CYS A 373 -8.18 -6.17 22.25
N LEU A 374 -9.09 -5.20 22.15
CA LEU A 374 -8.92 -3.88 22.75
C LEU A 374 -9.73 -3.76 24.04
N ARG A 375 -9.17 -3.03 25.02
CA ARG A 375 -9.87 -2.54 26.21
C ARG A 375 -9.54 -1.06 26.38
N PHE A 376 -10.50 -0.29 26.83
CA PHE A 376 -10.31 1.12 27.20
C PHE A 376 -9.38 1.28 28.39
#